data_896bf5366cf28a8004fd5889b6f651f0
#
_entry.id   896bf5366cf28a8004fd5889b6f651f0
#
_cell.length_a   1.000
_cell.length_b   1.000
_cell.length_c   1.000
_cell.angle_alpha   90.00
_cell.angle_beta   90.00
_cell.angle_gamma   90.00
#
_symmetry.space_group_name_H-M   'P 1'
#
loop_
_entity.id
_entity.type
_entity.pdbx_description
1 polymer ?
#
loop_
_entity_poly.entity_id
_entity_poly.type
_entity_poly.pdbx_seq_one_letter_code
_entity_poly.pdbx_strand_id
1 'polypeptide(L)'
;MKCILIGGGGHGRVLLEAVNEFRPGALVGVLDSQPGLQCVGDVPVLGGDELLPKLKSQGFTHFVIGVGSVRSCVRRAELYVAARNAGLEPLSVLHPAAWASHSAEIGAGCQILAKAVVNAGARLGGHVLVNCGAIVEHDCVVGAHTHVSTGAVLCGGVVVGEAAHIGAGAVIRQGIQIGTGAVVGAGAVVVKNVPDGEIVFGVPACPRE
;
A
#
# COMPACT_ATOMS: atom_id res chain seq x y z
N MET A 1 4.18 -2.82 -22.01
CA MET A 1 4.72 -2.52 -20.67
C MET A 1 5.19 -3.84 -20.06
N LYS A 2 6.40 -3.90 -19.53
CA LYS A 2 6.95 -5.10 -18.87
C LYS A 2 7.14 -4.74 -17.40
N CYS A 3 6.33 -5.33 -16.52
CA CYS A 3 6.26 -5.00 -15.09
C CYS A 3 6.78 -6.15 -14.23
N ILE A 4 7.52 -5.83 -13.16
CA ILE A 4 8.00 -6.76 -12.15
C ILE A 4 7.16 -6.63 -10.88
N LEU A 5 6.77 -7.76 -10.29
CA LEU A 5 6.19 -7.83 -8.95
C LEU A 5 7.32 -8.06 -7.94
N ILE A 6 7.45 -7.21 -6.94
CA ILE A 6 8.48 -7.32 -5.89
C ILE A 6 7.80 -7.82 -4.61
N GLY A 7 8.02 -9.09 -4.29
CA GLY A 7 7.36 -9.83 -3.22
C GLY A 7 6.22 -10.72 -3.72
N GLY A 8 6.41 -12.03 -3.61
CA GLY A 8 5.48 -13.09 -4.07
C GLY A 8 4.57 -13.67 -3.00
N GLY A 9 4.56 -13.09 -1.78
CA GLY A 9 3.74 -13.54 -0.67
C GLY A 9 2.23 -13.32 -0.86
N GLY A 10 1.45 -13.37 0.23
CA GLY A 10 -0.01 -13.21 0.18
C GLY A 10 -0.48 -11.94 -0.52
N HIS A 11 0.13 -10.79 -0.20
CA HIS A 11 -0.18 -9.52 -0.85
C HIS A 11 0.23 -9.50 -2.33
N GLY A 12 1.35 -10.14 -2.66
CA GLY A 12 1.79 -10.29 -4.06
C GLY A 12 0.77 -11.04 -4.91
N ARG A 13 0.16 -12.12 -4.39
CA ARG A 13 -0.93 -12.84 -5.08
C ARG A 13 -2.15 -11.95 -5.33
N VAL A 14 -2.57 -11.17 -4.32
CA VAL A 14 -3.68 -10.21 -4.48
C VAL A 14 -3.39 -9.18 -5.57
N LEU A 15 -2.15 -8.68 -5.63
CA LEU A 15 -1.76 -7.72 -6.66
C LEU A 15 -1.67 -8.33 -8.05
N LEU A 16 -1.21 -9.59 -8.15
CA LEU A 16 -1.19 -10.29 -9.42
C LEU A 16 -2.60 -10.37 -10.02
N GLU A 17 -3.57 -10.80 -9.23
CA GLU A 17 -4.98 -10.85 -9.64
C GLU A 17 -5.51 -9.46 -9.99
N ALA A 18 -5.31 -8.48 -9.09
CA ALA A 18 -5.77 -7.11 -9.31
C ALA A 18 -5.20 -6.49 -10.59
N VAL A 19 -3.90 -6.68 -10.87
CA VAL A 19 -3.28 -6.15 -12.10
C VAL A 19 -3.82 -6.86 -13.33
N ASN A 20 -4.05 -8.16 -13.27
CA ASN A 20 -4.59 -8.92 -14.40
C ASN A 20 -6.02 -8.50 -14.79
N GLU A 21 -6.82 -7.96 -13.86
CA GLU A 21 -8.17 -7.44 -14.14
C GLU A 21 -8.16 -6.24 -15.10
N PHE A 22 -7.16 -5.36 -15.05
CA PHE A 22 -7.13 -4.15 -15.89
C PHE A 22 -5.94 -4.11 -16.87
N ARG A 23 -4.93 -4.95 -16.67
CA ARG A 23 -3.74 -5.07 -17.53
C ARG A 23 -3.26 -6.52 -17.63
N PRO A 24 -4.02 -7.40 -18.29
CA PRO A 24 -3.63 -8.80 -18.46
C PRO A 24 -2.24 -8.94 -19.07
N GLY A 25 -1.40 -9.80 -18.49
CA GLY A 25 -0.05 -10.07 -18.98
C GLY A 25 0.98 -8.94 -18.74
N ALA A 26 0.65 -7.92 -17.98
CA ALA A 26 1.61 -6.87 -17.65
C ALA A 26 2.70 -7.34 -16.67
N LEU A 27 2.35 -8.18 -15.70
CA LEU A 27 3.29 -8.80 -14.77
C LEU A 27 3.93 -10.03 -15.43
N VAL A 28 5.24 -9.98 -15.67
CA VAL A 28 5.98 -11.01 -16.40
C VAL A 28 7.15 -11.59 -15.60
N GLY A 29 7.29 -11.22 -14.34
CA GLY A 29 8.29 -11.74 -13.40
C GLY A 29 7.99 -11.33 -11.98
N VAL A 30 8.52 -12.10 -11.05
CA VAL A 30 8.45 -11.84 -9.60
C VAL A 30 9.86 -11.80 -9.05
N LEU A 31 10.16 -10.86 -8.15
CA LEU A 31 11.31 -10.94 -7.27
C LEU A 31 10.85 -11.38 -5.89
N ASP A 32 11.41 -12.46 -5.38
CA ASP A 32 11.19 -12.94 -4.02
C ASP A 32 12.40 -13.77 -3.58
N SER A 33 12.81 -13.61 -2.33
CA SER A 33 13.94 -14.34 -1.73
C SER A 33 13.51 -15.62 -1.01
N GLN A 34 12.23 -15.98 -1.03
CA GLN A 34 11.74 -17.18 -0.35
C GLN A 34 12.29 -18.44 -1.04
N PRO A 35 13.04 -19.31 -0.34
CA PRO A 35 13.56 -20.53 -0.92
C PRO A 35 12.44 -21.44 -1.44
N GLY A 36 12.60 -21.96 -2.66
CA GLY A 36 11.67 -22.93 -3.27
C GLY A 36 10.43 -22.30 -3.92
N LEU A 37 10.21 -20.99 -3.82
CA LEU A 37 9.15 -20.31 -4.56
C LEU A 37 9.56 -20.16 -6.03
N GLN A 38 8.92 -20.89 -6.93
CA GLN A 38 9.24 -20.87 -8.35
C GLN A 38 8.32 -19.95 -9.17
N CYS A 39 7.09 -19.76 -8.74
CA CYS A 39 6.11 -18.92 -9.42
C CYS A 39 5.07 -18.35 -8.44
N VAL A 40 4.41 -17.28 -8.85
CA VAL A 40 3.21 -16.71 -8.20
C VAL A 40 2.11 -16.71 -9.26
N GLY A 41 1.09 -17.55 -9.08
CA GLY A 41 0.20 -17.90 -10.18
C GLY A 41 1.03 -18.46 -11.34
N ASP A 42 0.85 -17.91 -12.54
CA ASP A 42 1.58 -18.31 -13.75
C ASP A 42 2.86 -17.47 -14.00
N VAL A 43 3.19 -16.52 -13.09
CA VAL A 43 4.33 -15.61 -13.26
C VAL A 43 5.57 -16.17 -12.57
N PRO A 44 6.70 -16.38 -13.29
CA PRO A 44 7.89 -16.98 -12.72
C PRO A 44 8.60 -16.08 -11.72
N VAL A 45 9.18 -16.68 -10.70
CA VAL A 45 10.15 -16.00 -9.80
C VAL A 45 11.51 -16.00 -10.49
N LEU A 46 12.07 -14.81 -10.66
CA LEU A 46 13.35 -14.61 -11.37
C LEU A 46 14.55 -14.65 -10.43
N GLY A 47 14.33 -14.39 -9.14
CA GLY A 47 15.35 -14.32 -8.09
C GLY A 47 14.94 -13.30 -7.02
N GLY A 48 15.89 -12.87 -6.21
CA GLY A 48 15.69 -11.90 -5.13
C GLY A 48 15.92 -10.44 -5.57
N ASP A 49 15.93 -9.55 -4.58
CA ASP A 49 16.05 -8.09 -4.78
C ASP A 49 17.40 -7.68 -5.38
N GLU A 50 18.42 -8.52 -5.33
CA GLU A 50 19.74 -8.32 -5.95
C GLU A 50 19.67 -8.17 -7.47
N LEU A 51 18.56 -8.59 -8.08
CA LEU A 51 18.36 -8.46 -9.52
C LEU A 51 17.82 -7.08 -9.94
N LEU A 52 17.32 -6.27 -9.00
CA LEU A 52 16.74 -4.94 -9.28
C LEU A 52 17.62 -4.09 -10.23
N PRO A 53 18.95 -3.94 -10.01
CA PRO A 53 19.77 -3.10 -10.88
C PRO A 53 19.85 -3.57 -12.34
N LYS A 54 19.56 -4.84 -12.60
CA LYS A 54 19.65 -5.44 -13.94
C LYS A 54 18.34 -5.41 -14.73
N LEU A 55 17.20 -5.19 -14.05
CA LEU A 55 15.88 -5.31 -14.67
C LEU A 55 15.66 -4.33 -15.83
N LYS A 56 16.16 -3.09 -15.69
CA LYS A 56 16.04 -2.08 -16.76
C LYS A 56 16.69 -2.55 -18.05
N SER A 57 17.89 -3.13 -18.00
CA SER A 57 18.59 -3.68 -19.17
C SER A 57 17.91 -4.92 -19.76
N GLN A 58 17.11 -5.62 -18.97
CA GLN A 58 16.29 -6.76 -19.41
C GLN A 58 14.93 -6.33 -19.97
N GLY A 59 14.72 -5.02 -20.14
CA GLY A 59 13.52 -4.44 -20.74
C GLY A 59 12.33 -4.26 -19.77
N PHE A 60 12.51 -4.46 -18.48
CA PHE A 60 11.49 -4.08 -17.50
C PHE A 60 11.39 -2.56 -17.43
N THR A 61 10.16 -2.05 -17.36
CA THR A 61 9.87 -0.61 -17.34
C THR A 61 9.15 -0.19 -16.07
N HIS A 62 8.39 -1.10 -15.45
CA HIS A 62 7.55 -0.79 -14.30
C HIS A 62 7.71 -1.84 -13.19
N PHE A 63 7.31 -1.45 -11.98
CA PHE A 63 7.27 -2.33 -10.83
C PHE A 63 6.00 -2.13 -9.98
N VAL A 64 5.66 -3.16 -9.22
CA VAL A 64 4.63 -3.15 -8.16
C VAL A 64 5.20 -3.79 -6.92
N ILE A 65 4.99 -3.20 -5.73
CA ILE A 65 5.43 -3.77 -4.46
C ILE A 65 4.37 -4.72 -3.90
N GLY A 66 4.65 -6.02 -3.93
CA GLY A 66 3.83 -7.11 -3.40
C GLY A 66 4.13 -7.48 -1.95
N VAL A 67 4.98 -6.72 -1.28
CA VAL A 67 5.25 -6.89 0.16
C VAL A 67 4.18 -6.15 0.94
N GLY A 68 3.46 -6.86 1.80
CA GLY A 68 2.55 -6.28 2.76
C GLY A 68 3.28 -5.57 3.91
N SER A 69 2.52 -4.97 4.80
CA SER A 69 3.07 -4.37 6.02
C SER A 69 2.20 -4.73 7.22
N VAL A 70 2.87 -5.11 8.32
CA VAL A 70 2.27 -5.29 9.63
C VAL A 70 3.19 -4.58 10.62
N ARG A 71 2.71 -3.58 11.33
CA ARG A 71 3.45 -2.72 12.25
C ARG A 71 4.40 -1.71 11.60
N SER A 72 5.03 -1.99 10.46
CA SER A 72 5.99 -1.08 9.84
C SER A 72 5.86 -1.10 8.33
N CYS A 73 5.90 0.08 7.72
CA CYS A 73 5.90 0.26 6.26
C CYS A 73 7.33 0.43 5.67
N VAL A 74 8.37 0.38 6.53
CA VAL A 74 9.77 0.66 6.14
C VAL A 74 10.23 -0.22 4.98
N ARG A 75 10.03 -1.54 5.08
CA ARG A 75 10.47 -2.46 4.01
C ARG A 75 9.82 -2.17 2.66
N ARG A 76 8.54 -1.80 2.65
CA ARG A 76 7.84 -1.39 1.42
C ARG A 76 8.45 -0.13 0.82
N ALA A 77 8.75 0.87 1.67
CA ALA A 77 9.36 2.13 1.25
C ALA A 77 10.79 1.90 0.71
N GLU A 78 11.61 1.10 1.36
CA GLU A 78 12.96 0.72 0.89
C GLU A 78 12.92 0.08 -0.50
N LEU A 79 12.05 -0.90 -0.71
CA LEU A 79 11.90 -1.59 -1.99
C LEU A 79 11.41 -0.63 -3.09
N TYR A 80 10.51 0.27 -2.76
CA TYR A 80 10.05 1.31 -3.69
C TYR A 80 11.21 2.21 -4.13
N VAL A 81 12.00 2.71 -3.18
CA VAL A 81 13.16 3.56 -3.47
C VAL A 81 14.21 2.79 -4.29
N ALA A 82 14.50 1.54 -3.93
CA ALA A 82 15.45 0.70 -4.66
C ALA A 82 15.03 0.48 -6.13
N ALA A 83 13.75 0.19 -6.37
CA ALA A 83 13.21 0.01 -7.72
C ALA A 83 13.23 1.31 -8.53
N ARG A 84 12.92 2.47 -7.90
CA ARG A 84 13.06 3.78 -8.54
C ARG A 84 14.51 4.08 -8.92
N ASN A 85 15.46 3.82 -8.03
CA ASN A 85 16.89 3.98 -8.30
C ASN A 85 17.40 3.05 -9.41
N ALA A 86 16.78 1.88 -9.60
CA ALA A 86 17.04 1.00 -10.73
C ALA A 86 16.42 1.51 -12.06
N GLY A 87 15.77 2.68 -12.05
CA GLY A 87 15.19 3.32 -13.23
C GLY A 87 13.82 2.75 -13.66
N LEU A 88 13.13 2.07 -12.76
CA LEU A 88 11.78 1.56 -12.99
C LEU A 88 10.72 2.57 -12.53
N GLU A 89 9.58 2.59 -13.23
CA GLU A 89 8.43 3.43 -12.86
C GLU A 89 7.42 2.63 -12.01
N PRO A 90 6.85 3.25 -10.95
CA PRO A 90 5.85 2.57 -10.15
C PRO A 90 4.53 2.44 -10.92
N LEU A 91 3.96 1.24 -10.95
CA LEU A 91 2.63 1.01 -11.48
C LEU A 91 1.61 1.28 -10.36
N SER A 92 0.72 2.25 -10.59
CA SER A 92 -0.46 2.43 -9.74
C SER A 92 -1.50 1.36 -10.05
N VAL A 93 -2.07 0.78 -9.01
CA VAL A 93 -3.11 -0.25 -9.10
C VAL A 93 -4.42 0.34 -8.59
N LEU A 94 -5.39 0.51 -9.48
CA LEU A 94 -6.78 0.82 -9.14
C LEU A 94 -7.63 -0.37 -9.58
N HIS A 95 -8.05 -1.17 -8.60
CA HIS A 95 -8.88 -2.34 -8.85
C HIS A 95 -10.22 -1.92 -9.47
N PRO A 96 -10.74 -2.62 -10.50
CA PRO A 96 -12.03 -2.24 -11.14
C PRO A 96 -13.22 -2.15 -10.17
N ALA A 97 -13.21 -2.94 -9.08
CA ALA A 97 -14.22 -2.89 -8.03
C ALA A 97 -13.92 -1.87 -6.91
N ALA A 98 -12.88 -1.05 -7.03
CA ALA A 98 -12.63 0.08 -6.14
C ALA A 98 -13.33 1.33 -6.67
N TRP A 99 -13.60 2.29 -5.80
CA TRP A 99 -14.11 3.59 -6.19
C TRP A 99 -13.16 4.70 -5.74
N ALA A 100 -12.79 5.57 -6.65
CA ALA A 100 -12.03 6.77 -6.37
C ALA A 100 -12.75 7.98 -6.96
N SER A 101 -12.95 9.03 -6.16
CA SER A 101 -13.57 10.27 -6.61
C SER A 101 -12.70 10.96 -7.69
N HIS A 102 -13.36 11.58 -8.66
CA HIS A 102 -12.68 12.39 -9.67
C HIS A 102 -11.92 13.60 -9.08
N SER A 103 -12.30 14.06 -7.88
CA SER A 103 -11.64 15.15 -7.17
C SER A 103 -10.54 14.65 -6.20
N ALA A 104 -10.32 13.33 -6.10
CA ALA A 104 -9.23 12.80 -5.30
C ALA A 104 -7.89 12.92 -6.03
N GLU A 105 -6.85 13.31 -5.30
CA GLU A 105 -5.47 13.34 -5.79
C GLU A 105 -4.74 12.07 -5.36
N ILE A 106 -4.29 11.27 -6.31
CA ILE A 106 -3.67 9.96 -6.04
C ILE A 106 -2.25 9.96 -6.56
N GLY A 107 -1.29 9.85 -5.65
CA GLY A 107 0.13 9.80 -5.96
C GLY A 107 0.56 8.54 -6.72
N ALA A 108 1.76 8.58 -7.30
CA ALA A 108 2.31 7.48 -8.09
C ALA A 108 2.53 6.20 -7.27
N GLY A 109 2.26 5.03 -7.85
CA GLY A 109 2.46 3.73 -7.22
C GLY A 109 1.45 3.37 -6.13
N CYS A 110 0.38 4.15 -5.96
CA CYS A 110 -0.70 3.79 -5.05
C CYS A 110 -1.38 2.49 -5.46
N GLN A 111 -1.81 1.74 -4.46
CA GLN A 111 -2.53 0.48 -4.62
C GLN A 111 -3.89 0.62 -3.94
N ILE A 112 -4.94 0.74 -4.74
CA ILE A 112 -6.33 0.87 -4.27
C ILE A 112 -7.04 -0.42 -4.66
N LEU A 113 -7.28 -1.28 -3.65
CA LEU A 113 -7.69 -2.66 -3.87
C LEU A 113 -9.22 -2.81 -3.88
N ALA A 114 -9.67 -4.05 -4.09
CA ALA A 114 -11.09 -4.37 -4.27
C ALA A 114 -11.99 -3.76 -3.18
N LYS A 115 -13.07 -3.09 -3.58
CA LYS A 115 -14.06 -2.44 -2.69
C LYS A 115 -13.50 -1.32 -1.80
N ALA A 116 -12.25 -0.89 -2.02
CA ALA A 116 -11.74 0.30 -1.35
C ALA A 116 -12.42 1.56 -1.90
N VAL A 117 -12.59 2.56 -1.05
CA VAL A 117 -13.19 3.85 -1.38
C VAL A 117 -12.19 4.97 -1.06
N VAL A 118 -11.95 5.86 -2.04
CA VAL A 118 -11.21 7.12 -1.85
C VAL A 118 -12.15 8.26 -2.23
N ASN A 119 -12.61 9.02 -1.23
CA ASN A 119 -13.71 9.96 -1.38
C ASN A 119 -13.27 11.36 -1.86
N ALA A 120 -14.22 12.27 -2.02
CA ALA A 120 -14.03 13.60 -2.60
C ALA A 120 -12.97 14.43 -1.85
N GLY A 121 -12.08 15.08 -2.60
CA GLY A 121 -11.02 15.93 -2.04
C GLY A 121 -9.93 15.19 -1.25
N ALA A 122 -9.98 13.86 -1.15
CA ALA A 122 -8.93 13.08 -0.49
C ALA A 122 -7.61 13.18 -1.28
N ARG A 123 -6.48 13.28 -0.56
CA ARG A 123 -5.14 13.34 -1.13
C ARG A 123 -4.28 12.21 -0.61
N LEU A 124 -3.82 11.36 -1.50
CA LEU A 124 -2.91 10.25 -1.20
C LEU A 124 -1.52 10.57 -1.73
N GLY A 125 -0.53 10.52 -0.86
CA GLY A 125 0.89 10.59 -1.25
C GLY A 125 1.30 9.37 -2.09
N GLY A 126 2.54 9.37 -2.58
CA GLY A 126 3.04 8.25 -3.39
C GLY A 126 3.07 6.92 -2.61
N HIS A 127 2.81 5.81 -3.32
CA HIS A 127 2.93 4.44 -2.77
C HIS A 127 2.03 4.16 -1.55
N VAL A 128 0.92 4.87 -1.40
CA VAL A 128 -0.10 4.54 -0.40
C VAL A 128 -0.81 3.25 -0.79
N LEU A 129 -1.03 2.38 0.20
CA LEU A 129 -1.85 1.18 0.06
C LEU A 129 -3.19 1.41 0.77
N VAL A 130 -4.28 1.45 0.00
CA VAL A 130 -5.66 1.39 0.49
C VAL A 130 -6.16 -0.01 0.21
N ASN A 131 -6.18 -0.86 1.24
CA ASN A 131 -6.43 -2.28 1.11
C ASN A 131 -7.93 -2.59 0.94
N CYS A 132 -8.26 -3.86 0.67
CA CYS A 132 -9.62 -4.30 0.36
C CYS A 132 -10.65 -3.78 1.38
N GLY A 133 -11.71 -3.13 0.89
CA GLY A 133 -12.79 -2.61 1.70
C GLY A 133 -12.44 -1.45 2.63
N ALA A 134 -11.22 -0.91 2.58
CA ALA A 134 -10.85 0.27 3.35
C ALA A 134 -11.51 1.54 2.79
N ILE A 135 -11.84 2.48 3.67
CA ILE A 135 -12.52 3.74 3.31
C ILE A 135 -11.64 4.92 3.73
N VAL A 136 -11.30 5.76 2.78
CA VAL A 136 -10.68 7.06 2.98
C VAL A 136 -11.74 8.10 2.62
N GLU A 137 -12.34 8.70 3.64
CA GLU A 137 -13.42 9.67 3.48
C GLU A 137 -12.93 11.03 2.93
N HIS A 138 -13.91 11.94 2.68
CA HIS A 138 -13.68 13.24 2.08
C HIS A 138 -12.62 14.05 2.83
N ASP A 139 -11.84 14.83 2.09
CA ASP A 139 -10.83 15.77 2.59
C ASP A 139 -9.71 15.12 3.44
N CYS A 140 -9.59 13.79 3.44
CA CYS A 140 -8.49 13.12 4.10
C CYS A 140 -7.15 13.39 3.39
N VAL A 141 -6.08 13.50 4.17
CA VAL A 141 -4.70 13.58 3.67
C VAL A 141 -3.92 12.37 4.19
N VAL A 142 -3.38 11.55 3.29
CA VAL A 142 -2.63 10.35 3.66
C VAL A 142 -1.21 10.46 3.11
N GLY A 143 -0.24 10.49 4.00
CA GLY A 143 1.18 10.60 3.69
C GLY A 143 1.72 9.40 2.90
N ALA A 144 2.84 9.62 2.20
CA ALA A 144 3.47 8.61 1.36
C ALA A 144 3.79 7.31 2.13
N HIS A 145 3.79 6.18 1.42
CA HIS A 145 4.12 4.85 1.96
C HIS A 145 3.17 4.31 3.04
N THR A 146 2.13 5.04 3.41
CA THR A 146 1.16 4.63 4.44
C THR A 146 0.33 3.44 3.96
N HIS A 147 -0.02 2.57 4.90
CA HIS A 147 -0.91 1.43 4.68
C HIS A 147 -2.22 1.61 5.46
N VAL A 148 -3.32 1.82 4.77
CA VAL A 148 -4.68 1.74 5.30
C VAL A 148 -5.16 0.32 5.07
N SER A 149 -5.15 -0.51 6.13
CA SER A 149 -5.37 -1.95 6.03
C SER A 149 -6.83 -2.32 5.75
N THR A 150 -7.06 -3.59 5.46
CA THR A 150 -8.37 -4.16 5.10
C THR A 150 -9.48 -3.68 6.03
N GLY A 151 -10.53 -3.10 5.46
CA GLY A 151 -11.72 -2.65 6.19
C GLY A 151 -11.51 -1.47 7.16
N ALA A 152 -10.34 -0.84 7.17
CA ALA A 152 -10.10 0.36 8.00
C ALA A 152 -10.87 1.56 7.47
N VAL A 153 -11.31 2.45 8.37
CA VAL A 153 -12.10 3.65 8.03
C VAL A 153 -11.39 4.90 8.55
N LEU A 154 -11.01 5.79 7.63
CA LEU A 154 -10.62 7.15 7.94
C LEU A 154 -11.84 8.06 7.73
N CYS A 155 -12.42 8.60 8.80
CA CYS A 155 -13.53 9.55 8.69
C CYS A 155 -13.06 10.89 8.09
N GLY A 156 -14.00 11.76 7.72
CA GLY A 156 -13.71 13.00 7.01
C GLY A 156 -12.62 13.88 7.64
N GLY A 157 -11.75 14.43 6.80
CA GLY A 157 -10.70 15.35 7.21
C GLY A 157 -9.59 14.76 8.10
N VAL A 158 -9.46 13.44 8.15
CA VAL A 158 -8.35 12.78 8.87
C VAL A 158 -7.04 13.04 8.15
N VAL A 159 -6.00 13.38 8.92
CA VAL A 159 -4.63 13.55 8.41
C VAL A 159 -3.76 12.42 8.93
N VAL A 160 -3.14 11.66 8.02
CA VAL A 160 -2.22 10.56 8.36
C VAL A 160 -0.84 10.89 7.82
N GLY A 161 0.17 10.84 8.66
CA GLY A 161 1.57 11.05 8.32
C GLY A 161 2.14 9.94 7.42
N GLU A 162 3.38 10.14 6.98
CA GLU A 162 4.08 9.18 6.12
C GLU A 162 4.37 7.86 6.84
N ALA A 163 4.43 6.78 6.08
CA ALA A 163 4.80 5.43 6.55
C ALA A 163 3.99 4.93 7.77
N ALA A 164 2.84 5.52 8.05
CA ALA A 164 1.94 5.06 9.11
C ALA A 164 1.25 3.75 8.72
N HIS A 165 0.84 2.98 9.72
CA HIS A 165 0.08 1.75 9.54
C HIS A 165 -1.26 1.84 10.28
N ILE A 166 -2.35 1.82 9.53
CA ILE A 166 -3.71 1.79 10.07
C ILE A 166 -4.21 0.35 10.00
N GLY A 167 -4.31 -0.30 11.15
CA GLY A 167 -4.64 -1.73 11.26
C GLY A 167 -6.01 -2.10 10.71
N ALA A 168 -6.17 -3.38 10.35
CA ALA A 168 -7.41 -3.89 9.78
C ALA A 168 -8.63 -3.58 10.66
N GLY A 169 -9.71 -3.07 10.06
CA GLY A 169 -10.94 -2.72 10.78
C GLY A 169 -10.83 -1.56 11.78
N ALA A 170 -9.71 -0.84 11.82
CA ALA A 170 -9.59 0.33 12.68
C ALA A 170 -10.47 1.48 12.17
N VAL A 171 -11.00 2.28 13.10
CA VAL A 171 -11.82 3.47 12.81
C VAL A 171 -11.15 4.71 13.39
N ILE A 172 -10.87 5.67 12.52
CA ILE A 172 -10.27 6.95 12.92
C ILE A 172 -11.36 8.03 12.86
N ARG A 173 -11.63 8.64 14.02
CA ARG A 173 -12.65 9.70 14.13
C ARG A 173 -12.31 10.90 13.25
N GLN A 174 -13.32 11.59 12.76
CA GLN A 174 -13.23 12.82 11.97
C GLN A 174 -12.24 13.84 12.54
N GLY A 175 -11.40 14.42 11.68
CA GLY A 175 -10.46 15.49 11.99
C GLY A 175 -9.26 15.09 12.86
N ILE A 176 -9.06 13.79 13.11
CA ILE A 176 -7.90 13.28 13.88
C ILE A 176 -6.63 13.33 13.03
N GLN A 177 -5.51 13.57 13.71
CA GLN A 177 -4.16 13.50 13.14
C GLN A 177 -3.46 12.24 13.65
N ILE A 178 -2.91 11.46 12.73
CA ILE A 178 -2.05 10.28 12.98
C ILE A 178 -0.66 10.63 12.52
N GLY A 179 0.32 10.53 13.41
CA GLY A 179 1.71 10.92 13.15
C GLY A 179 2.43 10.01 12.15
N THR A 180 3.58 10.50 11.68
CA THR A 180 4.50 9.76 10.80
C THR A 180 4.98 8.49 11.48
N GLY A 181 4.94 7.35 10.78
CA GLY A 181 5.36 6.05 11.30
C GLY A 181 4.50 5.50 12.44
N ALA A 182 3.41 6.17 12.80
CA ALA A 182 2.51 5.70 13.85
C ALA A 182 1.81 4.40 13.44
N VAL A 183 1.46 3.58 14.42
CA VAL A 183 0.78 2.30 14.22
C VAL A 183 -0.53 2.29 14.99
N VAL A 184 -1.63 2.17 14.27
CA VAL A 184 -2.95 1.92 14.83
C VAL A 184 -3.24 0.42 14.76
N GLY A 185 -3.49 -0.21 15.88
CA GLY A 185 -3.80 -1.63 15.99
C GLY A 185 -5.10 -2.03 15.28
N ALA A 186 -5.20 -3.30 14.89
CA ALA A 186 -6.42 -3.81 14.27
C ALA A 186 -7.64 -3.63 15.21
N GLY A 187 -8.78 -3.21 14.64
CA GLY A 187 -10.03 -2.97 15.37
C GLY A 187 -10.01 -1.80 16.34
N ALA A 188 -8.95 -1.00 16.37
CA ALA A 188 -8.87 0.15 17.27
C ALA A 188 -9.82 1.28 16.85
N VAL A 189 -10.36 2.02 17.84
CA VAL A 189 -11.15 3.22 17.60
C VAL A 189 -10.40 4.43 18.11
N VAL A 190 -9.81 5.20 17.20
CA VAL A 190 -8.98 6.36 17.54
C VAL A 190 -9.84 7.61 17.68
N VAL A 191 -9.85 8.21 18.86
CA VAL A 191 -10.66 9.39 19.20
C VAL A 191 -9.80 10.60 19.60
N LYS A 192 -8.47 10.45 19.62
CA LYS A 192 -7.48 11.51 19.92
C LYS A 192 -6.35 11.43 18.90
N ASN A 193 -5.63 12.54 18.71
CA ASN A 193 -4.44 12.55 17.87
C ASN A 193 -3.39 11.55 18.38
N VAL A 194 -2.67 10.94 17.46
CA VAL A 194 -1.61 9.96 17.72
C VAL A 194 -0.28 10.58 17.28
N PRO A 195 0.70 10.73 18.18
CA PRO A 195 2.03 11.25 17.86
C PRO A 195 2.81 10.41 16.85
N ASP A 196 3.90 10.98 16.32
CA ASP A 196 4.83 10.27 15.44
C ASP A 196 5.41 9.03 16.13
N GLY A 197 5.44 7.92 15.40
CA GLY A 197 6.01 6.64 15.84
C GLY A 197 5.24 5.92 16.93
N GLU A 198 4.15 6.50 17.45
CA GLU A 198 3.39 5.90 18.55
C GLU A 198 2.56 4.70 18.08
N ILE A 199 2.43 3.72 18.97
CA ILE A 199 1.61 2.52 18.75
C ILE A 199 0.39 2.58 19.66
N VAL A 200 -0.81 2.64 19.07
CA VAL A 200 -2.09 2.69 19.80
C VAL A 200 -3.00 1.54 19.41
N PHE A 201 -3.79 1.04 20.39
CA PHE A 201 -4.80 -0.01 20.14
C PHE A 201 -5.91 0.02 21.18
N GLY A 202 -7.00 -0.68 20.89
CA GLY A 202 -8.18 -0.79 21.77
C GLY A 202 -9.31 0.17 21.41
N VAL A 203 -10.37 0.15 22.24
CA VAL A 203 -11.59 0.94 22.08
C VAL A 203 -11.93 1.56 23.45
N PRO A 204 -11.67 2.88 23.65
CA PRO A 204 -10.93 3.78 22.77
C PRO A 204 -9.46 3.41 22.67
N ALA A 205 -8.80 3.80 21.56
CA ALA A 205 -7.39 3.53 21.35
C ALA A 205 -6.51 4.31 22.35
N CYS A 206 -5.58 3.59 22.97
CA CYS A 206 -4.60 4.11 23.91
C CYS A 206 -3.19 3.65 23.52
N PRO A 207 -2.12 4.36 23.93
CA PRO A 207 -0.75 3.91 23.79
C PRO A 207 -0.51 2.53 24.37
N ARG A 208 0.48 1.83 23.81
CA ARG A 208 0.95 0.56 24.38
C ARG A 208 1.84 0.87 25.60
N GLU A 209 1.47 0.35 26.75
CA GLU A 209 2.37 0.29 27.90
C GLU A 209 3.55 -0.66 27.64
#